data_58e9ca86dd31041ec226a1e74e472616
#
_entry.id   58e9ca86dd31041ec226a1e74e472616
#
_cell.length_a   1.000
_cell.length_b   1.000
_cell.length_c   1.000
_cell.angle_alpha   90.00
_cell.angle_beta   90.00
_cell.angle_gamma   90.00
#
_symmetry.space_group_name_H-M   'P 1'
#
loop_
_entity.id
_entity.type
_entity.pdbx_description
1 polymer ?
#
loop_
_entity_poly.entity_id
_entity_poly.type
_entity_poly.pdbx_seq_one_letter_code
_entity_poly.pdbx_strand_id
1 'polypeptide(L)'
;MAASGGWEDAATPKKFARFCERAVAHLGDLIPLACTLNEVNLGPLLTAIGVEELRAFRTAPWYAAAARAVESSPARFTPFLYADAARGRTTILAAHRRAVDAIKSGPGDCAVGLTVAMQDIQAGPGGEETAARMRRDLQDVYLEATRGDDFVGVQTYSRERFGPDGPLGPAEGVERTQMHYEFWPEALEATIRYASAATGLPVIVTENGVATDDDTRRIAYVERALRGVAACLRDGVDVRGYTYWSALDNFEWALGYRPTFGLIAVDRRTQRRTVKPSGRWLGRVARANGF
;
A
#
# COMPACT_ATOMS: atom_id res chain seq x y z
N MET A 1 -4.31 15.95 15.59
CA MET A 1 -4.65 14.51 15.58
C MET A 1 -3.78 13.74 16.58
N ALA A 2 -2.46 13.76 16.48
CA ALA A 2 -1.59 12.97 17.36
C ALA A 2 -1.80 13.23 18.87
N ALA A 3 -1.88 14.49 19.31
CA ALA A 3 -2.11 14.87 20.71
C ALA A 3 -3.44 14.36 21.29
N SER A 4 -4.45 14.14 20.46
CA SER A 4 -5.80 13.77 20.90
C SER A 4 -6.10 12.27 20.86
N GLY A 5 -5.15 11.43 20.47
CA GLY A 5 -5.35 9.98 20.41
C GLY A 5 -5.19 9.37 19.01
N GLY A 6 -4.68 10.14 18.05
CA GLY A 6 -4.32 9.64 16.71
C GLY A 6 -5.49 8.98 16.00
N TRP A 7 -5.24 7.80 15.42
CA TRP A 7 -6.21 7.07 14.61
C TRP A 7 -7.18 6.18 15.40
N GLU A 8 -7.11 6.22 16.73
CA GLU A 8 -8.12 5.62 17.60
C GLU A 8 -9.07 6.68 18.24
N ASP A 9 -8.84 7.97 17.98
CA ASP A 9 -9.71 9.05 18.46
C ASP A 9 -10.95 9.18 17.57
N ALA A 10 -12.14 9.07 18.14
CA ALA A 10 -13.41 9.21 17.43
C ALA A 10 -13.59 10.57 16.71
N ALA A 11 -12.85 11.60 17.09
CA ALA A 11 -12.86 12.90 16.39
C ALA A 11 -11.94 12.95 15.17
N THR A 12 -11.06 11.97 14.98
CA THR A 12 -10.11 11.95 13.86
C THR A 12 -10.77 11.96 12.48
N PRO A 13 -11.87 11.23 12.22
CA PRO A 13 -12.57 11.30 10.94
C PRO A 13 -12.99 12.74 10.56
N LYS A 14 -13.51 13.49 11.51
CA LYS A 14 -13.89 14.90 11.29
C LYS A 14 -12.67 15.79 11.03
N LYS A 15 -11.58 15.57 11.77
CA LYS A 15 -10.34 16.34 11.62
C LYS A 15 -9.70 16.07 10.26
N PHE A 16 -9.73 14.81 9.81
CA PHE A 16 -9.21 14.41 8.52
C PHE A 16 -10.05 14.95 7.36
N ALA A 17 -11.37 14.89 7.44
CA ALA A 17 -12.27 15.50 6.46
C ALA A 17 -11.99 16.99 6.29
N ARG A 18 -11.81 17.72 7.39
CA ARG A 18 -11.45 19.15 7.33
C ARG A 18 -10.10 19.41 6.64
N PHE A 19 -9.13 18.49 6.79
CA PHE A 19 -7.89 18.56 6.02
C PHE A 19 -8.17 18.39 4.52
N CYS A 20 -8.97 17.38 4.15
CA CYS A 20 -9.36 17.13 2.75
C CYS A 20 -10.13 18.30 2.15
N GLU A 21 -11.09 18.90 2.88
CA GLU A 21 -11.82 20.11 2.47
C GLU A 21 -10.86 21.25 2.11
N ARG A 22 -9.84 21.49 2.94
CA ARG A 22 -8.84 22.53 2.68
C ARG A 22 -7.94 22.21 1.51
N ALA A 23 -7.52 20.95 1.40
CA ALA A 23 -6.66 20.50 0.31
C ALA A 23 -7.38 20.65 -1.05
N VAL A 24 -8.61 20.16 -1.14
CA VAL A 24 -9.38 20.23 -2.39
C VAL A 24 -9.83 21.66 -2.72
N ALA A 25 -10.15 22.48 -1.74
CA ALA A 25 -10.47 23.88 -1.96
C ALA A 25 -9.30 24.67 -2.58
N HIS A 26 -8.05 24.21 -2.34
CA HIS A 26 -6.86 24.87 -2.88
C HIS A 26 -6.34 24.20 -4.18
N LEU A 27 -6.49 22.91 -4.31
CA LEU A 27 -5.86 22.11 -5.37
C LEU A 27 -6.88 21.35 -6.25
N GLY A 28 -8.18 21.38 -5.94
CA GLY A 28 -9.17 20.51 -6.56
C GLY A 28 -9.20 20.57 -8.08
N ASP A 29 -9.10 21.79 -8.65
CA ASP A 29 -9.04 21.96 -10.10
C ASP A 29 -7.78 21.38 -10.77
N LEU A 30 -6.77 21.03 -9.98
CA LEU A 30 -5.49 20.48 -10.44
C LEU A 30 -5.36 18.98 -10.18
N ILE A 31 -6.29 18.38 -9.41
CA ILE A 31 -6.21 16.97 -9.00
C ILE A 31 -7.31 16.17 -9.70
N PRO A 32 -6.98 15.42 -10.75
CA PRO A 32 -7.96 14.57 -11.43
C PRO A 32 -8.29 13.29 -10.66
N LEU A 33 -7.39 12.85 -9.75
CA LEU A 33 -7.51 11.59 -9.02
C LEU A 33 -6.89 11.70 -7.64
N ALA A 34 -7.63 11.29 -6.60
CA ALA A 34 -7.15 11.28 -5.22
C ALA A 34 -7.38 9.93 -4.53
N CYS A 35 -6.35 9.46 -3.84
CA CYS A 35 -6.47 8.41 -2.84
C CYS A 35 -6.62 9.06 -1.46
N THR A 36 -7.68 8.74 -0.74
CA THR A 36 -7.95 9.36 0.56
C THR A 36 -6.90 9.00 1.60
N LEU A 37 -6.55 7.73 1.68
CA LEU A 37 -5.58 7.16 2.61
C LEU A 37 -4.71 6.14 1.89
N ASN A 38 -3.44 6.11 2.24
CA ASN A 38 -2.49 5.15 1.69
C ASN A 38 -2.44 3.90 2.58
N GLU A 39 -2.57 2.70 1.96
CA GLU A 39 -2.38 1.40 2.62
C GLU A 39 -3.13 1.25 3.95
N VAL A 40 -4.44 1.44 3.91
CA VAL A 40 -5.30 1.49 5.11
C VAL A 40 -5.21 0.27 6.03
N ASN A 41 -4.77 -0.84 5.50
CA ASN A 41 -4.64 -2.13 6.17
C ASN A 41 -3.20 -2.51 6.54
N LEU A 42 -2.21 -1.63 6.28
CA LEU A 42 -0.79 -1.99 6.43
C LEU A 42 -0.43 -2.42 7.86
N GLY A 43 -0.92 -1.72 8.88
CA GLY A 43 -0.67 -2.09 10.27
C GLY A 43 -1.16 -3.50 10.63
N PRO A 44 -2.43 -3.86 10.40
CA PRO A 44 -2.94 -5.21 10.51
C PRO A 44 -2.18 -6.25 9.66
N LEU A 45 -1.85 -5.92 8.41
CA LEU A 45 -1.10 -6.80 7.52
C LEU A 45 0.28 -7.15 8.09
N LEU A 46 1.07 -6.15 8.44
CA LEU A 46 2.41 -6.36 9.00
C LEU A 46 2.38 -7.14 10.33
N THR A 47 1.32 -6.94 11.12
CA THR A 47 1.11 -7.73 12.35
C THR A 47 0.80 -9.18 12.04
N ALA A 48 -0.03 -9.46 11.03
CA ALA A 48 -0.46 -10.80 10.65
C ALA A 48 0.68 -11.64 10.03
N ILE A 49 1.60 -11.01 9.29
CA ILE A 49 2.77 -11.67 8.70
C ILE A 49 3.98 -11.74 9.64
N GLY A 50 3.81 -11.34 10.91
CA GLY A 50 4.81 -11.55 11.94
C GLY A 50 5.94 -10.51 11.99
N VAL A 51 5.69 -9.27 11.56
CA VAL A 51 6.67 -8.18 11.74
C VAL A 51 6.67 -7.76 13.21
N GLU A 52 7.42 -8.49 14.04
CA GLU A 52 7.46 -8.31 15.49
C GLU A 52 7.99 -6.92 15.91
N GLU A 53 8.85 -6.31 15.10
CA GLU A 53 9.37 -4.96 15.33
C GLU A 53 8.27 -3.92 15.52
N LEU A 54 7.12 -4.07 14.86
CA LEU A 54 5.99 -3.18 15.06
C LEU A 54 5.45 -3.18 16.48
N ARG A 55 5.42 -4.34 17.13
CA ARG A 55 5.02 -4.46 18.55
C ARG A 55 6.07 -3.87 19.47
N ALA A 56 7.35 -4.13 19.18
CA ALA A 56 8.47 -3.62 19.95
C ALA A 56 8.56 -2.08 19.89
N PHE A 57 8.18 -1.46 18.78
CA PHE A 57 8.22 0.00 18.63
C PHE A 57 7.34 0.74 19.64
N ARG A 58 6.17 0.22 19.99
CA ARG A 58 5.28 0.86 20.99
C ARG A 58 5.91 0.92 22.39
N THR A 59 6.85 0.06 22.70
CA THR A 59 7.59 0.02 23.96
C THR A 59 8.95 0.72 23.88
N ALA A 60 9.37 1.13 22.69
CA ALA A 60 10.67 1.78 22.49
C ALA A 60 10.72 3.18 23.14
N PRO A 61 11.88 3.58 23.69
CA PRO A 61 12.04 4.91 24.31
C PRO A 61 11.71 6.08 23.39
N TRP A 62 12.02 5.94 22.09
CA TRP A 62 11.70 6.98 21.08
C TRP A 62 10.20 7.14 20.88
N TYR A 63 9.39 6.07 21.00
CA TYR A 63 7.94 6.16 20.87
C TYR A 63 7.33 6.99 22.00
N ALA A 64 7.79 6.76 23.23
CA ALA A 64 7.40 7.56 24.37
C ALA A 64 7.88 9.04 24.25
N ALA A 65 9.07 9.25 23.69
CA ALA A 65 9.57 10.61 23.42
C ALA A 65 8.73 11.33 22.37
N ALA A 66 8.36 10.64 21.28
CA ALA A 66 7.48 11.18 20.25
C ALA A 66 6.09 11.52 20.80
N ALA A 67 5.52 10.65 21.64
CA ALA A 67 4.25 10.93 22.33
C ALA A 67 4.32 12.19 23.18
N ARG A 68 5.37 12.36 23.98
CA ARG A 68 5.59 13.57 24.79
C ARG A 68 5.74 14.83 23.93
N ALA A 69 6.46 14.73 22.82
CA ALA A 69 6.69 15.87 21.91
C ALA A 69 5.40 16.44 21.31
N VAL A 70 4.33 15.66 21.27
CA VAL A 70 2.99 16.08 20.82
C VAL A 70 1.99 16.21 21.98
N GLU A 71 2.48 16.36 23.19
CA GLU A 71 1.66 16.52 24.41
C GLU A 71 0.67 15.35 24.64
N SER A 72 1.10 14.12 24.29
CA SER A 72 0.31 12.89 24.45
C SER A 72 1.03 11.88 25.35
N SER A 73 0.31 10.86 25.80
CA SER A 73 0.90 9.70 26.46
C SER A 73 1.13 8.56 25.44
N PRO A 74 2.09 7.64 25.69
CA PRO A 74 2.28 6.49 24.81
C PRO A 74 1.02 5.65 24.58
N ALA A 75 0.14 5.57 25.56
CA ALA A 75 -1.14 4.84 25.44
C ALA A 75 -2.15 5.54 24.51
N ARG A 76 -2.05 6.85 24.34
CA ARG A 76 -2.94 7.66 23.49
C ARG A 76 -2.29 8.07 22.16
N PHE A 77 -0.99 7.89 22.03
CA PHE A 77 -0.28 8.19 20.80
C PHE A 77 -0.42 7.02 19.83
N THR A 78 -1.41 7.09 18.93
CA THR A 78 -1.69 6.04 17.95
C THR A 78 -1.52 6.56 16.52
N PRO A 79 -0.26 6.63 16.04
CA PRO A 79 0.03 6.86 14.63
C PRO A 79 -0.61 5.76 13.77
N PHE A 80 -0.81 6.04 12.48
CA PHE A 80 -1.57 5.21 11.54
C PHE A 80 -1.18 3.72 11.60
N LEU A 81 0.11 3.42 11.47
CA LEU A 81 0.64 2.05 11.48
C LEU A 81 0.44 1.30 12.82
N TYR A 82 0.24 2.03 13.91
CA TYR A 82 0.18 1.46 15.26
C TYR A 82 -1.21 1.51 15.87
N ALA A 83 -2.22 1.92 15.11
CA ALA A 83 -3.59 1.89 15.56
C ALA A 83 -4.06 0.44 15.77
N ASP A 84 -4.86 0.23 16.80
CA ASP A 84 -5.46 -1.08 17.10
C ASP A 84 -6.30 -1.60 15.92
N ALA A 85 -6.18 -2.89 15.62
CA ALA A 85 -6.81 -3.48 14.44
C ALA A 85 -8.33 -3.28 14.39
N ALA A 86 -9.02 -3.27 15.52
CA ALA A 86 -10.47 -3.10 15.58
C ALA A 86 -10.86 -1.61 15.67
N ARG A 87 -10.32 -0.88 16.66
CA ARG A 87 -10.64 0.54 16.89
C ARG A 87 -10.09 1.44 15.81
N GLY A 88 -8.83 1.22 15.43
CA GLY A 88 -8.17 1.96 14.36
C GLY A 88 -8.89 1.76 13.03
N ARG A 89 -9.25 0.53 12.67
CA ARG A 89 -10.01 0.23 11.45
C ARG A 89 -11.33 1.01 11.39
N THR A 90 -12.13 0.99 12.45
CA THR A 90 -13.40 1.73 12.51
C THR A 90 -13.18 3.22 12.24
N THR A 91 -12.18 3.82 12.87
CA THR A 91 -11.84 5.24 12.72
C THR A 91 -11.31 5.54 11.32
N ILE A 92 -10.42 4.70 10.79
CA ILE A 92 -9.83 4.83 9.45
C ILE A 92 -10.92 4.78 8.36
N LEU A 93 -11.81 3.79 8.42
CA LEU A 93 -12.89 3.66 7.44
C LEU A 93 -13.92 4.79 7.54
N ALA A 94 -14.20 5.28 8.74
CA ALA A 94 -15.03 6.46 8.92
C ALA A 94 -14.34 7.75 8.40
N ALA A 95 -13.02 7.83 8.53
CA ALA A 95 -12.23 8.95 7.98
C ALA A 95 -12.23 8.92 6.45
N HIS A 96 -12.05 7.75 5.85
CA HIS A 96 -12.15 7.56 4.40
C HIS A 96 -13.49 8.07 3.84
N ARG A 97 -14.63 7.60 4.35
CA ARG A 97 -15.96 8.03 3.88
C ARG A 97 -16.15 9.54 3.97
N ARG A 98 -15.77 10.16 5.10
CA ARG A 98 -15.85 11.61 5.26
C ARG A 98 -14.89 12.36 4.35
N ALA A 99 -13.75 11.77 4.02
CA ALA A 99 -12.81 12.36 3.07
C ALA A 99 -13.35 12.32 1.64
N VAL A 100 -14.01 11.22 1.24
CA VAL A 100 -14.71 11.13 -0.05
C VAL A 100 -15.75 12.24 -0.16
N ASP A 101 -16.64 12.39 0.83
CA ASP A 101 -17.66 13.44 0.86
C ASP A 101 -17.03 14.84 0.75
N ALA A 102 -15.97 15.08 1.51
CA ALA A 102 -15.26 16.37 1.54
C ALA A 102 -14.62 16.72 0.19
N ILE A 103 -13.97 15.73 -0.46
CA ILE A 103 -13.31 15.93 -1.75
C ILE A 103 -14.35 16.13 -2.85
N LYS A 104 -15.39 15.29 -2.89
CA LYS A 104 -16.46 15.38 -3.88
C LYS A 104 -17.29 16.66 -3.78
N SER A 105 -17.34 17.28 -2.61
CA SER A 105 -18.03 18.57 -2.39
C SER A 105 -17.17 19.79 -2.73
N GLY A 106 -15.88 19.59 -3.03
CA GLY A 106 -14.96 20.66 -3.40
C GLY A 106 -15.00 21.01 -4.89
N PRO A 107 -14.18 21.97 -5.31
CA PRO A 107 -14.03 22.31 -6.73
C PRO A 107 -13.33 21.19 -7.50
N GLY A 108 -13.58 21.14 -8.83
CA GLY A 108 -13.03 20.15 -9.75
C GLY A 108 -13.84 18.86 -9.80
N ASP A 109 -13.46 17.97 -10.72
CA ASP A 109 -14.06 16.64 -10.91
C ASP A 109 -13.03 15.54 -10.56
N CYS A 110 -12.71 15.49 -9.27
CA CYS A 110 -11.71 14.57 -8.76
C CYS A 110 -12.30 13.16 -8.60
N ALA A 111 -11.73 12.16 -9.27
CA ALA A 111 -12.01 10.75 -8.97
C ALA A 111 -11.39 10.37 -7.63
N VAL A 112 -12.17 9.75 -6.74
CA VAL A 112 -11.74 9.43 -5.38
C VAL A 112 -11.79 7.93 -5.13
N GLY A 113 -10.73 7.40 -4.50
CA GLY A 113 -10.65 6.01 -4.10
C GLY A 113 -9.81 5.80 -2.85
N LEU A 114 -9.69 4.54 -2.47
CA LEU A 114 -8.92 4.06 -1.34
C LEU A 114 -7.79 3.16 -1.84
N THR A 115 -6.61 3.20 -1.22
CA THR A 115 -5.56 2.23 -1.53
C THR A 115 -5.42 1.16 -0.46
N VAL A 116 -5.29 -0.07 -0.91
CA VAL A 116 -5.18 -1.26 -0.06
C VAL A 116 -3.85 -1.96 -0.35
N ALA A 117 -3.06 -2.23 0.70
CA ALA A 117 -1.90 -3.09 0.61
C ALA A 117 -2.39 -4.54 0.44
N MET A 118 -2.19 -5.10 -0.74
CA MET A 118 -2.69 -6.43 -1.08
C MET A 118 -1.56 -7.43 -1.27
N GLN A 119 -1.73 -8.59 -0.68
CA GLN A 119 -0.90 -9.76 -0.94
C GLN A 119 -1.69 -10.80 -1.73
N ASP A 120 -1.05 -11.51 -2.63
CA ASP A 120 -1.64 -12.75 -3.16
C ASP A 120 -1.66 -13.78 -2.03
N ILE A 121 -2.76 -13.79 -1.25
CA ILE A 121 -2.92 -14.67 -0.09
C ILE A 121 -3.24 -16.09 -0.58
N GLN A 122 -2.34 -17.02 -0.29
CA GLN A 122 -2.42 -18.40 -0.69
C GLN A 122 -2.48 -19.35 0.52
N ALA A 123 -3.26 -20.41 0.41
CA ALA A 123 -3.21 -21.51 1.38
C ALA A 123 -1.96 -22.38 1.13
N GLY A 124 -1.22 -22.64 2.18
CA GLY A 124 -0.29 -23.77 2.22
C GLY A 124 -1.01 -25.03 2.69
N PRO A 125 -0.32 -26.17 2.82
CA PRO A 125 -0.94 -27.42 3.26
C PRO A 125 -1.70 -27.27 4.58
N GLY A 126 -3.00 -27.56 4.59
CA GLY A 126 -3.89 -27.45 5.74
C GLY A 126 -4.19 -26.02 6.19
N GLY A 127 -3.83 -25.02 5.39
CA GLY A 127 -3.98 -23.61 5.74
C GLY A 127 -5.19 -22.89 5.11
N GLU A 128 -6.12 -23.62 4.49
CA GLU A 128 -7.23 -23.07 3.72
C GLU A 128 -8.11 -22.15 4.56
N GLU A 129 -8.47 -22.58 5.78
CA GLU A 129 -9.27 -21.78 6.70
C GLU A 129 -8.54 -20.53 7.18
N THR A 130 -7.25 -20.67 7.50
CA THR A 130 -6.40 -19.55 7.94
C THR A 130 -6.22 -18.54 6.82
N ALA A 131 -5.93 -18.97 5.58
CA ALA A 131 -5.80 -18.09 4.43
C ALA A 131 -7.11 -17.36 4.12
N ALA A 132 -8.26 -18.06 4.18
CA ALA A 132 -9.57 -17.46 4.00
C ALA A 132 -9.88 -16.41 5.07
N ARG A 133 -9.57 -16.68 6.34
CA ARG A 133 -9.71 -15.73 7.44
C ARG A 133 -8.80 -14.51 7.22
N MET A 134 -7.52 -14.71 6.90
CA MET A 134 -6.59 -13.63 6.64
C MET A 134 -7.05 -12.74 5.48
N ARG A 135 -7.57 -13.34 4.41
CA ARG A 135 -8.12 -12.59 3.28
C ARG A 135 -9.31 -11.71 3.72
N ARG A 136 -10.25 -12.27 4.48
CA ARG A 136 -11.38 -11.49 5.03
C ARG A 136 -10.90 -10.32 5.91
N ASP A 137 -10.00 -10.60 6.84
CA ASP A 137 -9.60 -9.63 7.87
C ASP A 137 -8.66 -8.53 7.33
N LEU A 138 -7.84 -8.87 6.33
CA LEU A 138 -6.80 -8.00 5.81
C LEU A 138 -7.14 -7.32 4.48
N GLN A 139 -8.10 -7.87 3.70
CA GLN A 139 -8.43 -7.35 2.38
C GLN A 139 -9.92 -7.05 2.25
N ASP A 140 -10.81 -8.04 2.43
CA ASP A 140 -12.22 -7.90 2.08
C ASP A 140 -12.92 -6.76 2.82
N VAL A 141 -12.67 -6.61 4.11
CA VAL A 141 -13.26 -5.55 4.94
C VAL A 141 -12.88 -4.14 4.45
N TYR A 142 -11.72 -4.00 3.84
CA TYR A 142 -11.25 -2.73 3.27
C TYR A 142 -11.73 -2.54 1.84
N LEU A 143 -11.77 -3.61 1.04
CA LEU A 143 -12.38 -3.59 -0.29
C LEU A 143 -13.88 -3.27 -0.21
N GLU A 144 -14.59 -3.82 0.76
CA GLU A 144 -16.00 -3.49 0.99
C GLU A 144 -16.21 -2.00 1.32
N ALA A 145 -15.24 -1.38 2.00
CA ALA A 145 -15.32 0.03 2.34
C ALA A 145 -15.19 0.97 1.12
N THR A 146 -14.70 0.47 -0.03
CA THR A 146 -14.61 1.24 -1.29
C THR A 146 -15.94 1.32 -2.04
N ARG A 147 -17.01 0.70 -1.55
CA ARG A 147 -18.32 0.81 -2.19
C ARG A 147 -18.77 2.25 -2.31
N GLY A 148 -18.97 2.70 -3.56
CA GLY A 148 -19.33 4.07 -3.88
C GLY A 148 -18.14 4.97 -4.21
N ASP A 149 -16.91 4.46 -4.16
CA ASP A 149 -15.73 5.11 -4.69
C ASP A 149 -15.70 5.06 -6.22
N ASP A 150 -14.86 5.87 -6.86
CA ASP A 150 -14.70 5.86 -8.32
C ASP A 150 -13.71 4.79 -8.79
N PHE A 151 -12.84 4.30 -7.91
CA PHE A 151 -11.85 3.26 -8.18
C PHE A 151 -11.35 2.62 -6.88
N VAL A 152 -10.70 1.48 -7.00
CA VAL A 152 -9.90 0.88 -5.93
C VAL A 152 -8.41 0.90 -6.29
N GLY A 153 -7.58 1.36 -5.37
CA GLY A 153 -6.11 1.36 -5.50
C GLY A 153 -5.52 0.06 -4.95
N VAL A 154 -4.74 -0.62 -5.78
CA VAL A 154 -4.06 -1.88 -5.42
C VAL A 154 -2.56 -1.62 -5.28
N GLN A 155 -1.99 -2.03 -4.15
CA GLN A 155 -0.56 -1.95 -3.84
C GLN A 155 -0.06 -3.35 -3.51
N THR A 156 0.70 -3.95 -4.43
CA THR A 156 1.09 -5.36 -4.35
C THR A 156 2.56 -5.56 -4.69
N TYR A 157 3.26 -6.32 -3.86
CA TYR A 157 4.70 -6.59 -4.03
C TYR A 157 5.03 -8.08 -4.06
N SER A 158 4.24 -8.94 -3.41
CA SER A 158 4.50 -10.36 -3.31
C SER A 158 3.24 -11.16 -2.96
N ARG A 159 3.42 -12.46 -2.74
CA ARG A 159 2.43 -13.33 -2.12
C ARG A 159 2.71 -13.54 -0.65
N GLU A 160 1.69 -14.01 0.08
CA GLU A 160 1.83 -14.51 1.44
C GLU A 160 1.14 -15.87 1.57
N ARG A 161 1.83 -16.83 2.16
CA ARG A 161 1.33 -18.21 2.31
C ARG A 161 1.01 -18.50 3.77
N PHE A 162 -0.17 -19.06 4.02
CA PHE A 162 -0.63 -19.41 5.36
C PHE A 162 -0.81 -20.92 5.52
N GLY A 163 -0.20 -21.47 6.55
CA GLY A 163 -0.48 -22.79 7.09
C GLY A 163 -1.59 -22.73 8.14
N PRO A 164 -1.89 -23.86 8.82
CA PRO A 164 -2.91 -23.91 9.86
C PRO A 164 -2.59 -22.99 11.05
N ASP A 165 -1.31 -22.81 11.39
CA ASP A 165 -0.87 -22.07 12.56
C ASP A 165 -0.49 -20.61 12.26
N GLY A 166 -0.50 -20.18 10.99
CA GLY A 166 -0.15 -18.80 10.61
C GLY A 166 0.69 -18.70 9.34
N PRO A 167 1.44 -17.58 9.16
CA PRO A 167 2.24 -17.34 7.96
C PRO A 167 3.40 -18.35 7.88
N LEU A 168 3.63 -18.88 6.67
CA LEU A 168 4.71 -19.84 6.39
C LEU A 168 6.02 -19.15 5.99
N GLY A 169 5.94 -17.89 5.58
CA GLY A 169 7.07 -17.19 4.98
C GLY A 169 7.52 -17.78 3.64
N PRO A 170 8.56 -17.22 3.04
CA PRO A 170 9.16 -17.74 1.82
C PRO A 170 9.80 -19.11 2.04
N ALA A 171 9.56 -20.08 1.15
CA ALA A 171 10.15 -21.41 1.23
C ALA A 171 11.69 -21.37 1.14
N GLU A 172 12.35 -22.45 1.54
CA GLU A 172 13.79 -22.57 1.37
C GLU A 172 14.16 -22.61 -0.13
N GLY A 173 15.26 -21.93 -0.47
CA GLY A 173 15.78 -21.89 -1.85
C GLY A 173 15.02 -20.99 -2.82
N VAL A 174 13.91 -20.35 -2.43
CA VAL A 174 13.24 -19.37 -3.31
C VAL A 174 13.98 -18.03 -3.35
N GLU A 175 13.91 -17.38 -4.49
CA GLU A 175 14.47 -16.02 -4.65
C GLU A 175 13.74 -15.03 -3.75
N ARG A 176 14.51 -14.21 -3.00
CA ARG A 176 13.99 -13.18 -2.11
C ARG A 176 14.44 -11.80 -2.54
N THR A 177 13.63 -10.81 -2.20
CA THR A 177 13.94 -9.39 -2.38
C THR A 177 14.79 -8.86 -1.22
N GLN A 178 15.29 -7.63 -1.32
CA GLN A 178 15.94 -6.94 -0.19
C GLN A 178 15.00 -6.68 1.00
N MET A 179 13.69 -6.80 0.78
CA MET A 179 12.65 -6.73 1.82
C MET A 179 12.38 -8.09 2.48
N HIS A 180 13.13 -9.13 2.11
CA HIS A 180 13.05 -10.51 2.60
C HIS A 180 11.78 -11.29 2.22
N TYR A 181 10.83 -10.71 1.49
CA TYR A 181 9.72 -11.47 0.91
C TYR A 181 10.11 -12.10 -0.44
N GLU A 182 9.28 -13.03 -0.89
CA GLU A 182 9.52 -13.79 -2.11
C GLU A 182 9.47 -12.90 -3.36
N PHE A 183 10.35 -13.17 -4.33
CA PHE A 183 10.31 -12.55 -5.65
C PHE A 183 9.14 -13.14 -6.46
N TRP A 184 7.93 -12.59 -6.29
CA TRP A 184 6.68 -13.13 -6.84
C TRP A 184 5.85 -12.06 -7.55
N PRO A 185 6.27 -11.62 -8.77
CA PRO A 185 5.55 -10.57 -9.51
C PRO A 185 4.14 -10.96 -9.96
N GLU A 186 3.81 -12.25 -10.06
CA GLU A 186 2.48 -12.78 -10.39
C GLU A 186 1.41 -12.39 -9.37
N ALA A 187 1.81 -12.02 -8.17
CA ALA A 187 0.90 -11.49 -7.15
C ALA A 187 0.07 -10.31 -7.67
N LEU A 188 0.63 -9.49 -8.57
CA LEU A 188 -0.07 -8.31 -9.08
C LEU A 188 -1.32 -8.70 -9.89
N GLU A 189 -1.20 -9.69 -10.80
CA GLU A 189 -2.36 -10.19 -11.55
C GLU A 189 -3.43 -10.74 -10.62
N ALA A 190 -3.02 -11.58 -9.65
CA ALA A 190 -3.94 -12.20 -8.70
C ALA A 190 -4.72 -11.15 -7.89
N THR A 191 -4.04 -10.13 -7.38
CA THR A 191 -4.67 -9.08 -6.56
C THR A 191 -5.53 -8.12 -7.36
N ILE A 192 -5.17 -7.78 -8.60
CA ILE A 192 -6.01 -7.00 -9.51
C ILE A 192 -7.34 -7.74 -9.77
N ARG A 193 -7.27 -9.02 -10.14
CA ARG A 193 -8.47 -9.84 -10.38
C ARG A 193 -9.32 -9.94 -9.14
N TYR A 194 -8.68 -10.16 -7.99
CA TYR A 194 -9.38 -10.25 -6.72
C TYR A 194 -10.11 -8.94 -6.36
N ALA A 195 -9.42 -7.81 -6.41
CA ALA A 195 -9.99 -6.50 -6.10
C ALA A 195 -11.15 -6.14 -7.05
N SER A 196 -10.96 -6.37 -8.36
CA SER A 196 -12.03 -6.15 -9.36
C SER A 196 -13.26 -7.01 -9.10
N ALA A 197 -13.07 -8.29 -8.83
CA ALA A 197 -14.19 -9.21 -8.54
C ALA A 197 -14.91 -8.86 -7.23
N ALA A 198 -14.18 -8.43 -6.20
CA ALA A 198 -14.74 -8.10 -4.90
C ALA A 198 -15.52 -6.76 -4.90
N THR A 199 -15.09 -5.79 -5.71
CA THR A 199 -15.61 -4.41 -5.66
C THR A 199 -16.49 -4.05 -6.86
N GLY A 200 -16.24 -4.65 -8.02
CA GLY A 200 -16.82 -4.23 -9.29
C GLY A 200 -16.33 -2.87 -9.79
N LEU A 201 -15.32 -2.27 -9.14
CA LEU A 201 -14.77 -0.97 -9.47
C LEU A 201 -13.61 -1.07 -10.45
N PRO A 202 -13.32 0.01 -11.18
CA PRO A 202 -12.05 0.16 -11.87
C PRO A 202 -10.88 0.00 -10.90
N VAL A 203 -9.81 -0.67 -11.35
CA VAL A 203 -8.58 -0.88 -10.57
C VAL A 203 -7.48 0.06 -11.04
N ILE A 204 -6.81 0.71 -10.11
CA ILE A 204 -5.55 1.42 -10.37
C ILE A 204 -4.46 0.75 -9.54
N VAL A 205 -3.39 0.28 -10.20
CA VAL A 205 -2.19 -0.16 -9.50
C VAL A 205 -1.46 1.09 -9.02
N THR A 206 -1.64 1.43 -7.76
CA THR A 206 -1.08 2.63 -7.14
C THR A 206 0.35 2.41 -6.66
N GLU A 207 0.74 1.15 -6.38
CA GLU A 207 2.13 0.77 -6.16
C GLU A 207 2.38 -0.68 -6.58
N ASN A 208 3.51 -0.90 -7.25
CA ASN A 208 4.12 -2.20 -7.50
C ASN A 208 5.60 -1.99 -7.78
N GLY A 209 6.46 -2.88 -7.32
CA GLY A 209 7.89 -2.76 -7.52
C GLY A 209 8.69 -3.78 -6.73
N VAL A 210 10.01 -3.69 -6.81
CA VAL A 210 10.93 -4.59 -6.12
C VAL A 210 12.16 -3.85 -5.62
N ALA A 211 12.56 -4.14 -4.38
CA ALA A 211 13.84 -3.74 -3.84
C ALA A 211 14.90 -4.77 -4.22
N THR A 212 15.86 -4.34 -5.02
CA THR A 212 17.01 -5.15 -5.46
C THR A 212 18.15 -4.25 -5.94
N ASP A 213 19.38 -4.66 -5.72
CA ASP A 213 20.58 -4.02 -6.27
C ASP A 213 20.90 -4.48 -7.69
N ASP A 214 20.35 -5.62 -8.13
CA ASP A 214 20.41 -6.10 -9.50
C ASP A 214 19.28 -5.52 -10.36
N ASP A 215 19.60 -4.53 -11.19
CA ASP A 215 18.63 -3.86 -12.02
C ASP A 215 18.05 -4.75 -13.14
N THR A 216 18.73 -5.84 -13.50
CA THR A 216 18.18 -6.85 -14.46
C THR A 216 17.04 -7.62 -13.81
N ARG A 217 17.13 -7.90 -12.51
CA ARG A 217 16.04 -8.52 -11.74
C ARG A 217 14.85 -7.57 -11.59
N ARG A 218 15.11 -6.26 -11.44
CA ARG A 218 14.04 -5.24 -11.43
C ARG A 218 13.28 -5.23 -12.75
N ILE A 219 13.98 -5.26 -13.89
CA ILE A 219 13.33 -5.35 -15.22
C ILE A 219 12.48 -6.63 -15.29
N ALA A 220 13.05 -7.79 -14.93
CA ALA A 220 12.34 -9.06 -14.97
C ALA A 220 11.10 -9.09 -14.08
N TYR A 221 11.17 -8.48 -12.89
CA TYR A 221 10.01 -8.36 -12.00
C TYR A 221 8.90 -7.52 -12.64
N VAL A 222 9.24 -6.32 -13.11
CA VAL A 222 8.26 -5.39 -13.67
C VAL A 222 7.66 -5.93 -14.97
N GLU A 223 8.47 -6.58 -15.82
CA GLU A 223 7.98 -7.21 -17.05
C GLU A 223 6.92 -8.28 -16.76
N ARG A 224 7.21 -9.19 -15.80
CA ARG A 224 6.25 -10.24 -15.42
C ARG A 224 4.99 -9.65 -14.80
N ALA A 225 5.12 -8.66 -13.92
CA ALA A 225 3.99 -7.96 -13.32
C ALA A 225 3.11 -7.28 -14.39
N LEU A 226 3.70 -6.56 -15.34
CA LEU A 226 2.96 -5.91 -16.42
C LEU A 226 2.34 -6.89 -17.41
N ARG A 227 2.93 -8.08 -17.63
CA ARG A 227 2.27 -9.16 -18.39
C ARG A 227 0.99 -9.62 -17.71
N GLY A 228 0.97 -9.68 -16.38
CA GLY A 228 -0.25 -9.93 -15.58
C GLY A 228 -1.29 -8.82 -15.75
N VAL A 229 -0.88 -7.55 -15.74
CA VAL A 229 -1.78 -6.42 -16.04
C VAL A 229 -2.37 -6.55 -17.43
N ALA A 230 -1.55 -6.85 -18.44
CA ALA A 230 -2.02 -7.06 -19.81
C ALA A 230 -2.97 -8.27 -19.94
N ALA A 231 -2.77 -9.32 -19.15
CA ALA A 231 -3.72 -10.44 -19.07
C ALA A 231 -5.06 -9.99 -18.50
N CYS A 232 -5.07 -9.24 -17.40
CA CYS A 232 -6.29 -8.67 -16.81
C CYS A 232 -7.07 -7.82 -17.84
N LEU A 233 -6.38 -6.94 -18.56
CA LEU A 233 -7.01 -6.10 -19.60
C LEU A 233 -7.61 -6.93 -20.74
N ARG A 234 -6.91 -7.97 -21.23
CA ARG A 234 -7.43 -8.87 -22.27
C ARG A 234 -8.69 -9.61 -21.82
N ASP A 235 -8.77 -9.95 -20.54
CA ASP A 235 -9.92 -10.65 -19.94
C ASP A 235 -11.05 -9.68 -19.52
N GLY A 236 -10.94 -8.40 -19.87
CA GLY A 236 -11.99 -7.39 -19.65
C GLY A 236 -12.02 -6.78 -18.27
N VAL A 237 -10.96 -6.97 -17.45
CA VAL A 237 -10.83 -6.26 -16.16
C VAL A 237 -10.50 -4.79 -16.43
N ASP A 238 -11.25 -3.87 -15.84
CA ASP A 238 -11.05 -2.41 -15.99
C ASP A 238 -9.84 -1.95 -15.16
N VAL A 239 -8.64 -2.08 -15.72
CA VAL A 239 -7.40 -1.57 -15.12
C VAL A 239 -7.03 -0.25 -15.78
N ARG A 240 -7.07 0.85 -15.02
CA ARG A 240 -6.91 2.21 -15.56
C ARG A 240 -5.53 2.82 -15.41
N GLY A 241 -4.65 2.23 -14.62
CA GLY A 241 -3.32 2.78 -14.40
C GLY A 241 -2.38 1.84 -13.69
N TYR A 242 -1.08 2.11 -13.87
CA TYR A 242 0.01 1.42 -13.19
C TYR A 242 1.06 2.43 -12.75
N THR A 243 1.38 2.42 -11.45
CA THR A 243 2.42 3.24 -10.85
C THR A 243 3.49 2.34 -10.22
N TYR A 244 4.74 2.59 -10.60
CA TYR A 244 5.88 1.86 -10.07
C TYR A 244 6.37 2.50 -8.75
N TRP A 245 6.62 1.69 -7.74
CA TRP A 245 7.33 2.08 -6.53
C TRP A 245 8.81 1.69 -6.61
N SER A 246 9.74 2.65 -6.70
CA SER A 246 9.56 4.08 -6.64
C SER A 246 10.38 4.79 -7.73
N ALA A 247 10.11 6.05 -7.98
CA ALA A 247 10.88 6.82 -8.96
C ALA A 247 12.36 6.95 -8.55
N LEU A 248 12.62 7.31 -7.29
CA LEU A 248 13.97 7.50 -6.74
C LEU A 248 14.27 6.42 -5.70
N ASP A 249 15.53 6.04 -5.52
CA ASP A 249 15.92 5.31 -4.32
C ASP A 249 15.54 6.16 -3.11
N ASN A 250 14.64 5.63 -2.29
CA ASN A 250 13.96 6.35 -1.22
C ASN A 250 14.50 5.98 0.17
N PHE A 251 14.03 6.69 1.18
CA PHE A 251 14.16 6.32 2.58
C PHE A 251 13.04 5.35 2.95
N GLU A 252 13.38 4.06 3.11
CA GLU A 252 12.41 2.99 3.37
C GLU A 252 12.15 2.84 4.87
N TRP A 253 11.62 3.88 5.48
CA TRP A 253 11.19 3.93 6.89
C TRP A 253 12.23 3.33 7.86
N ALA A 254 11.89 2.29 8.60
CA ALA A 254 12.79 1.64 9.57
C ALA A 254 14.04 0.98 8.94
N LEU A 255 14.00 0.69 7.63
CA LEU A 255 15.13 0.10 6.90
C LEU A 255 16.11 1.15 6.35
N GLY A 256 15.74 2.44 6.44
CA GLY A 256 16.58 3.55 5.99
C GLY A 256 16.79 3.52 4.47
N TYR A 257 18.03 3.72 4.04
CA TYR A 257 18.41 3.73 2.62
C TYR A 257 18.97 2.40 2.11
N ARG A 258 18.81 1.30 2.85
CA ARG A 258 19.35 0.00 2.44
C ARG A 258 18.58 -0.62 1.27
N PRO A 259 17.22 -0.69 1.28
CA PRO A 259 16.48 -1.17 0.12
C PRO A 259 16.55 -0.18 -1.03
N THR A 260 16.76 -0.69 -2.24
CA THR A 260 16.86 0.11 -3.46
C THR A 260 15.69 -0.20 -4.39
N PHE A 261 14.60 0.52 -4.23
CA PHE A 261 13.41 0.42 -5.09
C PHE A 261 13.49 1.24 -6.37
N GLY A 262 14.26 2.33 -6.33
CA GLY A 262 14.20 3.37 -7.34
C GLY A 262 14.51 2.93 -8.76
N LEU A 263 13.82 3.51 -9.72
CA LEU A 263 14.20 3.52 -11.15
C LEU A 263 15.37 4.49 -11.39
N ILE A 264 15.63 5.37 -10.44
CA ILE A 264 16.68 6.38 -10.48
C ILE A 264 17.52 6.23 -9.20
N ALA A 265 18.79 5.95 -9.37
CA ALA A 265 19.75 5.93 -8.27
C ALA A 265 20.03 7.35 -7.77
N VAL A 266 20.18 7.49 -6.44
CA VAL A 266 20.52 8.77 -5.79
C VAL A 266 21.82 8.62 -5.01
N ASP A 267 22.85 9.34 -5.42
CA ASP A 267 24.07 9.52 -4.64
C ASP A 267 23.75 10.41 -3.42
N ARG A 268 23.77 9.84 -2.22
CA ARG A 268 23.35 10.56 -1.00
C ARG A 268 24.30 11.71 -0.61
N ARG A 269 25.55 11.65 -1.01
CA ARG A 269 26.55 12.71 -0.72
C ARG A 269 26.41 13.90 -1.67
N THR A 270 26.20 13.64 -2.95
CA THR A 270 26.17 14.67 -3.99
C THR A 270 24.77 15.04 -4.47
N GLN A 271 23.76 14.25 -4.09
CA GLN A 271 22.38 14.33 -4.57
C GLN A 271 22.24 14.13 -6.08
N ARG A 272 23.28 13.60 -6.75
CA ARG A 272 23.20 13.26 -8.17
C ARG A 272 22.22 12.12 -8.41
N ARG A 273 21.38 12.29 -9.41
CA ARG A 273 20.39 11.31 -9.84
C ARG A 273 20.84 10.67 -11.14
N THR A 274 20.79 9.34 -11.21
CA THR A 274 21.19 8.56 -12.38
C THR A 274 20.09 7.58 -12.73
N VAL A 275 19.48 7.74 -13.91
CA VAL A 275 18.41 6.84 -14.38
C VAL A 275 19.01 5.47 -14.65
N LYS A 276 18.44 4.45 -13.98
CA LYS A 276 18.84 3.05 -14.14
C LYS A 276 18.33 2.48 -15.50
N PRO A 277 18.88 1.36 -15.97
CA PRO A 277 18.37 0.67 -17.18
C PRO A 277 16.87 0.34 -17.08
N SER A 278 16.39 -0.09 -15.89
CA SER A 278 14.97 -0.35 -15.62
C SER A 278 14.08 0.88 -15.84
N GLY A 279 14.52 2.07 -15.44
CA GLY A 279 13.79 3.31 -15.68
C GLY A 279 13.68 3.66 -17.17
N ARG A 280 14.76 3.43 -17.93
CA ARG A 280 14.72 3.60 -19.40
C ARG A 280 13.82 2.56 -20.07
N TRP A 281 13.88 1.31 -19.60
CA TRP A 281 13.05 0.22 -20.10
C TRP A 281 11.57 0.50 -19.87
N LEU A 282 11.16 0.78 -18.61
CA LEU A 282 9.76 1.10 -18.27
C LEU A 282 9.27 2.34 -19.04
N GLY A 283 10.14 3.35 -19.21
CA GLY A 283 9.81 4.53 -20.03
C GLY A 283 9.56 4.22 -21.50
N ARG A 284 10.20 3.18 -22.08
CA ARG A 284 9.87 2.71 -23.44
C ARG A 284 8.52 2.01 -23.48
N VAL A 285 8.26 1.10 -22.52
CA VAL A 285 6.97 0.41 -22.39
C VAL A 285 5.81 1.41 -22.26
N ALA A 286 5.97 2.41 -21.41
CA ALA A 286 4.95 3.44 -21.21
C ALA A 286 4.67 4.26 -22.48
N ARG A 287 5.71 4.63 -23.24
CA ARG A 287 5.54 5.36 -24.52
C ARG A 287 4.92 4.51 -25.62
N ALA A 288 5.24 3.22 -25.65
CA ALA A 288 4.67 2.29 -26.63
C ALA A 288 3.24 1.83 -26.22
N ASN A 289 2.84 2.11 -24.98
CA ASN A 289 1.62 1.56 -24.37
C ASN A 289 1.55 0.03 -24.50
N GLY A 290 2.68 -0.64 -24.33
CA GLY A 290 2.82 -2.09 -24.48
C GLY A 290 4.28 -2.55 -24.56
N PHE A 291 4.46 -3.84 -24.80
CA PHE A 291 5.77 -4.49 -24.98
C PHE A 291 6.10 -4.65 -26.46
#